data_df87cc32998b7059231ec3758ad31cd7
#
_entry.id   df87cc32998b7059231ec3758ad31cd7
#
_cell.length_a   1.000
_cell.length_b   1.000
_cell.length_c   1.000
_cell.angle_alpha   90.00
_cell.angle_beta   90.00
_cell.angle_gamma   90.00
#
_symmetry.space_group_name_H-M   'P 1'
#
loop_
_entity.id
_entity.type
_entity.pdbx_description
1 polymer ?
#
loop_
_entity_poly.entity_id
_entity_poly.type
_entity_poly.pdbx_seq_one_letter_code
_entity_poly.pdbx_strand_id
1 'polypeptide(L)'
;MDLRRRLLLGLILLPGMAAAAGKCERLVVTGSPDAPPYLWQDPQNPKQLIGASADLLQQVAKDLGIKVELLYAGKRAQALDEVRSGRMDMLADTPLMFNELENLDYIYPPLLENDYLVWTRKGSTLVYSEAKDLHGHTGGVSEKSRMTQEFGTFAEQNLTLTRTANITQAFQKLLLGEVEYVLAGRYSGMAAAQALGMANDLLAFEQPIDRPGLFLAVSHNSACNDPWLRGQLAKKMTELPASGLTEAALQRNIERWKAQQQQPQPSVSAPKQ
;
A
#
# COMPACT_ATOMS: atom_id res chain seq x y z
N MET A 1 58.58 -58.34 -25.38
CA MET A 1 58.98 -56.97 -25.07
C MET A 1 57.77 -56.08 -25.30
N ASP A 2 56.88 -55.96 -24.33
CA ASP A 2 55.64 -55.21 -24.51
C ASP A 2 55.63 -53.97 -23.59
N LEU A 3 55.63 -52.85 -24.28
CA LEU A 3 55.64 -51.52 -23.61
C LEU A 3 54.20 -51.08 -23.43
N ARG A 4 53.66 -51.30 -22.20
CA ARG A 4 52.29 -50.83 -21.81
C ARG A 4 52.32 -49.32 -21.62
N ARG A 5 51.76 -48.60 -22.56
CA ARG A 5 51.51 -47.15 -22.54
C ARG A 5 50.30 -46.89 -21.60
N ARG A 6 50.56 -46.39 -20.36
CA ARG A 6 49.51 -45.92 -19.46
C ARG A 6 49.13 -44.49 -19.87
N LEU A 7 47.92 -44.34 -20.44
CA LEU A 7 47.25 -43.04 -20.64
C LEU A 7 46.70 -42.60 -19.27
N LEU A 8 47.28 -41.57 -18.69
CA LEU A 8 46.71 -40.82 -17.55
C LEU A 8 45.69 -39.82 -18.14
N LEU A 9 44.40 -40.11 -18.01
CA LEU A 9 43.32 -39.12 -18.23
C LEU A 9 43.34 -38.12 -17.04
N GLY A 10 43.90 -36.94 -17.31
CA GLY A 10 43.76 -35.81 -16.35
C GLY A 10 42.34 -35.27 -16.35
N LEU A 11 41.62 -35.54 -15.26
CA LEU A 11 40.30 -34.95 -14.98
C LEU A 11 40.49 -33.45 -14.67
N ILE A 12 40.24 -32.59 -15.66
CA ILE A 12 40.23 -31.12 -15.46
C ILE A 12 38.95 -30.76 -14.71
N LEU A 13 39.05 -30.58 -13.40
CA LEU A 13 38.01 -29.94 -12.57
C LEU A 13 37.99 -28.46 -12.95
N LEU A 14 37.00 -28.06 -13.79
CA LEU A 14 36.64 -26.66 -13.98
C LEU A 14 36.05 -26.14 -12.69
N PRO A 15 36.61 -25.09 -12.02
CA PRO A 15 35.96 -24.46 -10.94
C PRO A 15 34.68 -23.83 -11.46
N GLY A 16 33.51 -24.35 -11.06
CA GLY A 16 32.24 -23.69 -11.26
C GLY A 16 32.34 -22.28 -10.66
N MET A 17 32.28 -21.25 -11.50
CA MET A 17 32.04 -19.89 -11.04
C MET A 17 30.67 -19.90 -10.38
N ALA A 18 30.62 -20.07 -9.06
CA ALA A 18 29.50 -19.66 -8.26
C ALA A 18 29.39 -18.15 -8.49
N ALA A 19 28.49 -17.71 -9.36
CA ALA A 19 28.09 -16.32 -9.43
C ALA A 19 27.57 -15.99 -8.02
N ALA A 20 28.39 -15.27 -7.22
CA ALA A 20 27.91 -14.64 -6.02
C ALA A 20 26.73 -13.77 -6.50
N ALA A 21 25.51 -14.12 -6.10
CA ALA A 21 24.34 -13.28 -6.30
C ALA A 21 24.71 -11.91 -5.74
N GLY A 22 24.98 -10.94 -6.62
CA GLY A 22 25.36 -9.59 -6.22
C GLY A 22 24.20 -9.03 -5.39
N LYS A 23 24.54 -8.22 -4.35
CA LYS A 23 23.51 -7.50 -3.59
C LYS A 23 22.64 -6.73 -4.58
N CYS A 24 21.32 -6.79 -4.38
CA CYS A 24 20.39 -6.00 -5.16
C CYS A 24 20.72 -4.49 -5.00
N GLU A 25 21.10 -3.83 -6.08
CA GLU A 25 21.47 -2.41 -6.09
C GLU A 25 20.30 -1.51 -6.48
N ARG A 26 19.28 -2.07 -7.11
CA ARG A 26 18.11 -1.36 -7.61
C ARG A 26 16.85 -2.21 -7.47
N LEU A 27 15.79 -1.60 -6.94
CA LEU A 27 14.44 -2.16 -6.86
C LEU A 27 13.49 -1.37 -7.76
N VAL A 28 12.75 -2.07 -8.60
CA VAL A 28 11.62 -1.53 -9.37
C VAL A 28 10.35 -1.88 -8.61
N VAL A 29 9.67 -0.86 -8.12
CA VAL A 29 8.57 -1.00 -7.17
C VAL A 29 7.30 -0.38 -7.74
N THR A 30 6.16 -0.97 -7.43
CA THR A 30 4.84 -0.42 -7.75
C THR A 30 3.90 -0.56 -6.55
N GLY A 31 2.63 -0.24 -6.74
CA GLY A 31 1.61 -0.37 -5.70
C GLY A 31 0.28 0.20 -6.17
N SER A 32 -0.59 0.52 -5.23
CA SER A 32 -1.89 1.07 -5.56
C SER A 32 -1.80 2.54 -5.94
N PRO A 33 -2.34 2.91 -7.12
CA PRO A 33 -2.22 4.28 -7.64
C PRO A 33 -3.28 5.25 -7.09
N ASP A 34 -4.16 4.81 -6.19
CA ASP A 34 -5.37 5.55 -5.82
C ASP A 34 -5.68 5.53 -4.32
N ALA A 35 -4.64 5.50 -3.47
CA ALA A 35 -4.74 5.45 -2.02
C ALA A 35 -4.00 6.60 -1.32
N PRO A 36 -4.32 7.90 -1.60
CA PRO A 36 -3.72 9.00 -0.87
C PRO A 36 -4.15 8.94 0.62
N PRO A 37 -3.29 9.36 1.53
CA PRO A 37 -1.94 9.89 1.38
C PRO A 37 -0.85 8.83 1.36
N TYR A 38 -1.20 7.53 1.30
CA TYR A 38 -0.27 6.40 1.39
C TYR A 38 0.51 6.23 0.08
N LEU A 39 -0.20 6.01 -1.04
CA LEU A 39 0.41 5.87 -2.36
C LEU A 39 -0.59 6.27 -3.45
N TRP A 40 -0.17 7.13 -4.39
CA TRP A 40 -0.99 7.49 -5.54
C TRP A 40 -0.14 7.89 -6.75
N GLN A 41 -0.77 7.89 -7.92
CA GLN A 41 -0.14 8.32 -9.16
C GLN A 41 0.17 9.83 -9.11
N ASP A 42 1.41 10.21 -9.44
CA ASP A 42 1.80 11.62 -9.48
C ASP A 42 1.14 12.33 -10.67
N PRO A 43 0.28 13.34 -10.46
CA PRO A 43 -0.35 14.08 -11.56
C PRO A 43 0.66 14.87 -12.39
N GLN A 44 1.84 15.21 -11.86
CA GLN A 44 2.90 15.93 -12.56
C GLN A 44 3.82 14.99 -13.34
N ASN A 45 3.97 13.75 -12.88
CA ASN A 45 4.71 12.69 -13.56
C ASN A 45 3.92 11.37 -13.54
N PRO A 46 2.98 11.18 -14.50
CA PRO A 46 2.07 10.04 -14.49
C PRO A 46 2.72 8.64 -14.57
N LYS A 47 4.03 8.58 -14.77
CA LYS A 47 4.78 7.32 -14.74
C LYS A 47 5.24 6.94 -13.33
N GLN A 48 5.08 7.82 -12.35
CA GLN A 48 5.56 7.62 -10.98
C GLN A 48 4.43 7.51 -9.98
N LEU A 49 4.72 6.83 -8.89
CA LEU A 49 3.90 6.81 -7.68
C LEU A 49 4.58 7.65 -6.59
N ILE A 50 3.77 8.37 -5.84
CA ILE A 50 4.17 9.23 -4.73
C ILE A 50 3.29 8.95 -3.51
N GLY A 51 3.73 9.35 -2.33
CA GLY A 51 2.98 9.15 -1.09
C GLY A 51 3.87 8.80 0.09
N ALA A 52 3.25 8.61 1.25
CA ALA A 52 3.96 8.29 2.48
C ALA A 52 4.74 6.96 2.36
N SER A 53 4.14 5.94 1.74
CA SER A 53 4.81 4.66 1.49
C SER A 53 6.01 4.82 0.56
N ALA A 54 5.92 5.71 -0.45
CA ALA A 54 7.02 6.02 -1.35
C ALA A 54 8.18 6.70 -0.60
N ASP A 55 7.87 7.75 0.18
CA ASP A 55 8.86 8.51 0.95
C ASP A 55 9.61 7.60 1.94
N LEU A 56 8.87 6.76 2.69
CA LEU A 56 9.44 5.86 3.68
C LEU A 56 10.30 4.76 3.04
N LEU A 57 9.81 4.14 1.96
CA LEU A 57 10.59 3.13 1.24
C LEU A 57 11.86 3.71 0.64
N GLN A 58 11.81 4.90 0.05
CA GLN A 58 13.00 5.59 -0.46
C GLN A 58 14.02 5.87 0.65
N GLN A 59 13.56 6.29 1.85
CA GLN A 59 14.44 6.51 2.98
C GLN A 59 15.09 5.21 3.46
N VAL A 60 14.30 4.14 3.64
CA VAL A 60 14.78 2.81 4.04
C VAL A 60 15.80 2.28 3.03
N ALA A 61 15.50 2.35 1.75
CA ALA A 61 16.39 1.87 0.69
C ALA A 61 17.69 2.69 0.61
N LYS A 62 17.62 4.02 0.78
CA LYS A 62 18.79 4.89 0.85
C LYS A 62 19.75 4.47 1.96
N ASP A 63 19.23 4.16 3.15
CA ASP A 63 20.02 3.68 4.29
C ASP A 63 20.71 2.33 4.01
N LEU A 64 20.17 1.55 3.09
CA LEU A 64 20.73 0.26 2.65
C LEU A 64 21.64 0.39 1.41
N GLY A 65 21.75 1.58 0.83
CA GLY A 65 22.51 1.82 -0.40
C GLY A 65 21.81 1.29 -1.66
N ILE A 66 20.50 1.11 -1.63
CA ILE A 66 19.69 0.56 -2.72
C ILE A 66 18.93 1.70 -3.42
N LYS A 67 18.95 1.74 -4.74
CA LYS A 67 18.10 2.64 -5.53
C LYS A 67 16.69 2.08 -5.64
N VAL A 68 15.68 2.94 -5.46
CA VAL A 68 14.28 2.57 -5.64
C VAL A 68 13.65 3.42 -6.73
N GLU A 69 12.98 2.76 -7.68
CA GLU A 69 12.15 3.38 -8.69
C GLU A 69 10.70 2.98 -8.44
N LEU A 70 9.88 3.94 -7.99
CA LEU A 70 8.44 3.72 -7.78
C LEU A 70 7.68 4.12 -9.04
N LEU A 71 7.20 3.11 -9.78
CA LEU A 71 6.59 3.28 -11.08
C LEU A 71 5.09 2.95 -11.04
N TYR A 72 4.33 3.73 -11.78
CA TYR A 72 2.94 3.41 -12.06
C TYR A 72 2.84 2.26 -13.07
N ALA A 73 2.25 1.17 -12.66
CA ALA A 73 2.06 -0.05 -13.47
C ALA A 73 0.59 -0.32 -13.82
N GLY A 74 -0.22 0.73 -13.87
CA GLY A 74 -1.65 0.58 -14.11
C GLY A 74 -2.49 0.48 -12.83
N LYS A 75 -3.73 0.03 -12.95
CA LYS A 75 -4.60 -0.21 -11.80
C LYS A 75 -4.05 -1.34 -10.93
N ARG A 76 -4.54 -1.44 -9.70
CA ARG A 76 -4.07 -2.43 -8.69
C ARG A 76 -3.90 -3.86 -9.23
N ALA A 77 -4.84 -4.36 -10.01
CA ALA A 77 -4.73 -5.72 -10.57
C ALA A 77 -3.52 -5.84 -11.51
N GLN A 78 -3.31 -4.84 -12.38
CA GLN A 78 -2.17 -4.80 -13.29
C GLN A 78 -0.85 -4.68 -12.52
N ALA A 79 -0.78 -3.81 -11.51
CA ALA A 79 0.39 -3.69 -10.64
C ALA A 79 0.74 -5.02 -9.95
N LEU A 80 -0.27 -5.75 -9.46
CA LEU A 80 -0.09 -7.07 -8.87
C LEU A 80 0.45 -8.09 -9.89
N ASP A 81 -0.08 -8.11 -11.12
CA ASP A 81 0.38 -9.02 -12.17
C ASP A 81 1.83 -8.71 -12.62
N GLU A 82 2.24 -7.43 -12.65
CA GLU A 82 3.62 -7.03 -12.91
C GLU A 82 4.58 -7.57 -11.83
N VAL A 83 4.17 -7.53 -10.56
CA VAL A 83 4.99 -8.04 -9.47
C VAL A 83 4.98 -9.58 -9.43
N ARG A 84 3.82 -10.23 -9.60
CA ARG A 84 3.76 -11.70 -9.67
C ARG A 84 4.68 -12.28 -10.75
N SER A 85 4.76 -11.60 -11.89
CA SER A 85 5.61 -12.05 -13.00
C SER A 85 7.11 -11.76 -12.81
N GLY A 86 7.49 -10.99 -11.78
CA GLY A 86 8.87 -10.55 -11.57
C GLY A 86 9.34 -9.43 -12.51
N ARG A 87 8.45 -8.84 -13.34
CA ARG A 87 8.78 -7.63 -14.12
C ARG A 87 8.97 -6.41 -13.24
N MET A 88 8.32 -6.41 -12.07
CA MET A 88 8.60 -5.50 -10.96
C MET A 88 8.92 -6.30 -9.71
N ASP A 89 9.80 -5.77 -8.87
CA ASP A 89 10.37 -6.50 -7.75
C ASP A 89 9.44 -6.57 -6.54
N MET A 90 8.61 -5.52 -6.33
CA MET A 90 7.91 -5.34 -5.05
C MET A 90 6.64 -4.50 -5.18
N LEU A 91 5.65 -4.81 -4.32
CA LEU A 91 4.56 -3.89 -3.96
C LEU A 91 4.94 -3.07 -2.72
N ALA A 92 4.68 -1.75 -2.76
CA ALA A 92 5.08 -0.84 -1.67
C ALA A 92 4.04 -0.66 -0.55
N ASP A 93 2.75 -0.96 -0.79
CA ASP A 93 1.67 -0.67 0.16
C ASP A 93 0.51 -1.66 0.05
N THR A 94 0.79 -2.93 0.14
CA THR A 94 -0.25 -3.95 0.00
C THR A 94 -0.73 -4.48 1.35
N PRO A 95 -2.05 -4.66 1.57
CA PRO A 95 -2.51 -5.45 2.70
C PRO A 95 -2.08 -6.91 2.53
N LEU A 96 -1.99 -7.65 3.63
CA LEU A 96 -1.75 -9.08 3.57
C LEU A 96 -2.92 -9.76 2.86
N MET A 97 -2.61 -10.48 1.78
CA MET A 97 -3.56 -11.25 0.99
C MET A 97 -3.12 -12.72 1.00
N PHE A 98 -3.88 -13.59 1.65
CA PHE A 98 -3.50 -15.00 1.83
C PHE A 98 -3.33 -15.75 0.50
N ASN A 99 -4.13 -15.43 -0.50
CA ASN A 99 -4.02 -15.99 -1.85
C ASN A 99 -2.76 -15.53 -2.61
N GLU A 100 -2.02 -14.56 -2.09
CA GLU A 100 -0.77 -14.07 -2.69
C GLU A 100 0.48 -14.61 -2.00
N LEU A 101 0.36 -15.36 -0.93
CA LEU A 101 1.50 -15.94 -0.23
C LEU A 101 2.29 -16.95 -1.08
N GLU A 102 1.68 -17.49 -2.14
CA GLU A 102 2.35 -18.35 -3.12
C GLU A 102 3.20 -17.58 -4.14
N ASN A 103 3.04 -16.24 -4.20
CA ASN A 103 3.69 -15.38 -5.18
C ASN A 103 4.59 -14.33 -4.55
N LEU A 104 4.32 -13.95 -3.30
CA LEU A 104 4.90 -12.79 -2.63
C LEU A 104 5.41 -13.11 -1.22
N ASP A 105 6.61 -12.65 -0.90
CA ASP A 105 7.16 -12.59 0.45
C ASP A 105 6.78 -11.26 1.10
N TYR A 106 5.91 -11.30 2.11
CA TYR A 106 5.53 -10.12 2.89
C TYR A 106 6.59 -9.80 3.95
N ILE A 107 7.07 -8.56 3.97
CA ILE A 107 8.06 -8.09 4.93
C ILE A 107 7.37 -7.57 6.19
N TYR A 108 7.69 -8.16 7.33
CA TYR A 108 7.17 -7.75 8.64
C TYR A 108 8.20 -6.92 9.42
N PRO A 109 7.75 -5.94 10.23
CA PRO A 109 6.37 -5.48 10.40
C PRO A 109 5.85 -4.70 9.17
N PRO A 110 4.56 -4.31 9.11
CA PRO A 110 4.06 -3.47 8.03
C PRO A 110 4.82 -2.13 7.98
N LEU A 111 4.95 -1.57 6.79
CA LEU A 111 5.57 -0.26 6.58
C LEU A 111 4.73 0.85 7.22
N LEU A 112 3.41 0.72 7.13
CA LEU A 112 2.40 1.62 7.68
C LEU A 112 1.21 0.80 8.18
N GLU A 113 0.43 1.38 9.07
CA GLU A 113 -0.90 0.89 9.44
C GLU A 113 -1.96 1.84 8.87
N ASN A 114 -3.09 1.28 8.50
CA ASN A 114 -4.23 2.04 7.99
C ASN A 114 -5.44 1.84 8.91
N ASP A 115 -5.46 2.54 10.03
CA ASP A 115 -6.57 2.53 10.97
C ASP A 115 -7.87 2.90 10.25
N TYR A 116 -8.83 1.97 10.14
CA TYR A 116 -10.18 2.27 9.73
C TYR A 116 -10.98 2.78 10.91
N LEU A 117 -11.58 3.96 10.73
CA LEU A 117 -12.40 4.62 11.75
C LEU A 117 -13.87 4.64 11.31
N VAL A 118 -14.74 4.77 12.30
CA VAL A 118 -16.14 5.09 12.09
C VAL A 118 -16.27 6.61 12.04
N TRP A 119 -16.69 7.11 10.88
CA TRP A 119 -16.93 8.54 10.62
C TRP A 119 -18.42 8.84 10.67
N THR A 120 -18.79 9.92 11.34
CA THR A 120 -20.17 10.39 11.45
C THR A 120 -20.28 11.86 11.08
N ARG A 121 -21.50 12.33 10.90
CA ARG A 121 -21.77 13.78 10.87
C ARG A 121 -21.52 14.38 12.24
N LYS A 122 -21.02 15.58 12.29
CA LYS A 122 -20.98 16.37 13.52
C LYS A 122 -22.41 16.52 14.08
N GLY A 123 -22.59 16.20 15.36
CA GLY A 123 -23.91 16.19 16.00
C GLY A 123 -24.72 14.91 15.79
N SER A 124 -24.14 13.86 15.20
CA SER A 124 -24.76 12.52 15.19
C SER A 124 -25.00 12.01 16.61
N THR A 125 -26.08 11.27 16.79
CA THR A 125 -26.41 10.57 18.05
C THR A 125 -25.85 9.14 18.10
N LEU A 126 -25.17 8.69 17.04
CA LEU A 126 -24.53 7.38 17.01
C LEU A 126 -23.47 7.29 18.11
N VAL A 127 -23.53 6.25 18.91
CA VAL A 127 -22.52 5.90 19.92
C VAL A 127 -21.73 4.71 19.38
N TYR A 128 -20.42 4.76 19.47
CA TYR A 128 -19.54 3.72 19.01
C TYR A 128 -18.39 3.48 19.98
N SER A 129 -18.22 2.23 20.40
CA SER A 129 -17.07 1.73 21.15
C SER A 129 -16.54 0.41 20.60
N GLU A 130 -17.38 -0.38 19.92
CA GLU A 130 -17.01 -1.65 19.30
C GLU A 130 -17.87 -1.93 18.05
N ALA A 131 -17.42 -2.85 17.21
CA ALA A 131 -18.05 -3.10 15.90
C ALA A 131 -19.54 -3.50 15.98
N LYS A 132 -19.96 -4.18 17.07
CA LYS A 132 -21.35 -4.58 17.26
C LYS A 132 -22.31 -3.40 17.50
N ASP A 133 -21.79 -2.25 17.96
CA ASP A 133 -22.62 -1.05 18.16
C ASP A 133 -23.18 -0.50 16.83
N LEU A 134 -22.62 -0.94 15.70
CA LEU A 134 -23.12 -0.57 14.37
C LEU A 134 -24.22 -1.46 13.86
N HIS A 135 -24.64 -2.48 14.61
CA HIS A 135 -25.79 -3.33 14.23
C HIS A 135 -27.08 -2.51 14.15
N GLY A 136 -27.83 -2.67 13.07
CA GLY A 136 -29.09 -1.94 12.85
C GLY A 136 -28.90 -0.52 12.29
N HIS A 137 -27.66 -0.03 12.19
CA HIS A 137 -27.33 1.23 11.55
C HIS A 137 -26.90 1.03 10.09
N THR A 138 -27.18 2.02 9.24
CA THR A 138 -26.75 2.00 7.84
C THR A 138 -25.41 2.70 7.71
N GLY A 139 -24.43 1.98 7.13
CA GLY A 139 -23.08 2.50 6.88
C GLY A 139 -22.76 2.70 5.41
N GLY A 140 -21.78 3.55 5.13
CA GLY A 140 -21.18 3.73 3.83
C GLY A 140 -19.73 3.21 3.81
N VAL A 141 -19.29 2.62 2.70
CA VAL A 141 -17.92 2.17 2.51
C VAL A 141 -17.51 2.30 1.05
N SER A 142 -16.26 2.67 0.79
CA SER A 142 -15.73 2.68 -0.58
C SER A 142 -15.45 1.27 -1.07
N GLU A 143 -15.76 0.96 -2.33
CA GLU A 143 -15.33 -0.28 -3.01
C GLU A 143 -13.81 -0.45 -3.05
N LYS A 144 -13.07 0.64 -2.91
CA LYS A 144 -11.61 0.65 -2.83
C LYS A 144 -11.06 0.39 -1.42
N SER A 145 -11.92 0.25 -0.42
CA SER A 145 -11.53 -0.04 0.96
C SER A 145 -10.78 -1.35 1.07
N ARG A 146 -9.77 -1.38 1.93
CA ARG A 146 -8.85 -2.51 2.13
C ARG A 146 -8.80 -2.88 3.59
N MET A 147 -9.90 -3.43 4.05
CA MET A 147 -10.03 -3.95 5.40
C MET A 147 -9.36 -5.33 5.51
N THR A 148 -9.07 -5.76 6.74
CA THR A 148 -8.61 -7.13 6.99
C THR A 148 -9.66 -8.14 6.53
N GLN A 149 -9.23 -9.34 6.20
CA GLN A 149 -10.17 -10.42 5.83
C GLN A 149 -11.12 -10.75 6.98
N GLU A 150 -10.62 -10.74 8.21
CA GLU A 150 -11.42 -10.99 9.42
C GLU A 150 -12.54 -9.97 9.56
N PHE A 151 -12.21 -8.68 9.50
CA PHE A 151 -13.22 -7.63 9.60
C PHE A 151 -14.15 -7.62 8.39
N GLY A 152 -13.65 -7.88 7.18
CA GLY A 152 -14.48 -8.01 5.98
C GLY A 152 -15.56 -9.07 6.13
N THR A 153 -15.21 -10.24 6.64
CA THR A 153 -16.16 -11.33 6.92
C THR A 153 -17.20 -10.92 7.98
N PHE A 154 -16.73 -10.30 9.07
CA PHE A 154 -17.63 -9.78 10.11
C PHE A 154 -18.61 -8.75 9.52
N ALA A 155 -18.11 -7.80 8.75
CA ALA A 155 -18.92 -6.73 8.16
C ALA A 155 -19.98 -7.25 7.19
N GLU A 156 -19.65 -8.25 6.37
CA GLU A 156 -20.61 -8.89 5.45
C GLU A 156 -21.75 -9.62 6.19
N GLN A 157 -21.46 -10.18 7.35
CA GLN A 157 -22.44 -10.95 8.13
C GLN A 157 -23.29 -10.07 9.05
N ASN A 158 -22.78 -8.93 9.49
CA ASN A 158 -23.32 -8.20 10.64
C ASN A 158 -23.67 -6.74 10.36
N LEU A 159 -23.14 -6.12 9.29
CA LEU A 159 -23.32 -4.71 9.01
C LEU A 159 -24.13 -4.48 7.72
N THR A 160 -24.95 -3.42 7.73
CA THR A 160 -25.65 -2.96 6.52
C THR A 160 -24.80 -1.86 5.87
N LEU A 161 -24.01 -2.22 4.84
CA LEU A 161 -23.07 -1.31 4.19
C LEU A 161 -23.49 -0.98 2.75
N THR A 162 -23.66 0.30 2.46
CA THR A 162 -23.77 0.85 1.10
C THR A 162 -22.37 1.03 0.51
N ARG A 163 -22.08 0.33 -0.58
CA ARG A 163 -20.82 0.47 -1.32
C ARG A 163 -20.87 1.67 -2.26
N THR A 164 -19.77 2.43 -2.30
CA THR A 164 -19.61 3.62 -3.16
C THR A 164 -18.30 3.52 -3.94
N ALA A 165 -18.20 4.19 -5.09
CA ALA A 165 -17.01 4.13 -5.92
C ALA A 165 -15.74 4.71 -5.23
N ASN A 166 -15.92 5.63 -4.26
CA ASN A 166 -14.83 6.26 -3.52
C ASN A 166 -15.30 6.84 -2.18
N ILE A 167 -14.36 7.24 -1.33
CA ILE A 167 -14.62 7.83 0.01
C ILE A 167 -15.43 9.13 -0.10
N THR A 168 -15.19 9.94 -1.14
CA THR A 168 -15.92 11.19 -1.40
C THR A 168 -17.41 10.96 -1.47
N GLN A 169 -17.84 9.99 -2.30
CA GLN A 169 -19.26 9.64 -2.42
C GLN A 169 -19.83 9.07 -1.13
N ALA A 170 -19.04 8.30 -0.36
CA ALA A 170 -19.49 7.81 0.94
C ALA A 170 -19.75 8.97 1.91
N PHE A 171 -18.86 9.95 1.98
CA PHE A 171 -19.06 11.15 2.81
C PHE A 171 -20.20 12.02 2.34
N GLN A 172 -20.42 12.16 1.04
CA GLN A 172 -21.59 12.87 0.51
C GLN A 172 -22.89 12.22 0.98
N LYS A 173 -23.00 10.88 0.89
CA LYS A 173 -24.15 10.12 1.42
C LYS A 173 -24.34 10.31 2.92
N LEU A 174 -23.24 10.34 3.68
CA LEU A 174 -23.26 10.62 5.12
C LEU A 174 -23.83 12.01 5.42
N LEU A 175 -23.38 13.04 4.70
CA LEU A 175 -23.88 14.43 4.90
C LEU A 175 -25.35 14.59 4.50
N LEU A 176 -25.78 13.89 3.45
CA LEU A 176 -27.20 13.87 3.01
C LEU A 176 -28.08 13.04 3.95
N GLY A 177 -27.52 12.29 4.91
CA GLY A 177 -28.27 11.43 5.82
C GLY A 177 -28.77 10.12 5.19
N GLU A 178 -28.22 9.74 4.02
CA GLU A 178 -28.53 8.47 3.38
C GLU A 178 -27.85 7.29 4.09
N VAL A 179 -26.77 7.55 4.83
CA VAL A 179 -26.11 6.63 5.75
C VAL A 179 -25.81 7.33 7.05
N GLU A 180 -25.74 6.58 8.16
CA GLU A 180 -25.53 7.11 9.50
C GLU A 180 -24.04 7.21 9.87
N TYR A 181 -23.22 6.34 9.27
CA TYR A 181 -21.77 6.34 9.43
C TYR A 181 -21.05 5.96 8.13
N VAL A 182 -19.74 6.19 8.07
CA VAL A 182 -18.86 5.75 6.99
C VAL A 182 -17.63 5.06 7.59
N LEU A 183 -17.25 3.92 7.01
CA LEU A 183 -15.98 3.25 7.32
C LEU A 183 -14.90 3.74 6.35
N ALA A 184 -13.91 4.46 6.88
CA ALA A 184 -12.80 4.98 6.09
C ALA A 184 -11.51 5.00 6.90
N GLY A 185 -10.37 4.82 6.23
CA GLY A 185 -9.07 4.95 6.86
C GLY A 185 -8.87 6.33 7.47
N ARG A 186 -8.22 6.43 8.64
CA ARG A 186 -7.96 7.69 9.36
C ARG A 186 -7.42 8.77 8.42
N TYR A 187 -6.29 8.52 7.80
CA TYR A 187 -5.59 9.52 7.00
C TYR A 187 -6.24 9.72 5.62
N SER A 188 -6.72 8.66 4.98
CA SER A 188 -7.44 8.80 3.70
C SER A 188 -8.79 9.50 3.87
N GLY A 189 -9.48 9.25 4.98
CA GLY A 189 -10.69 10.00 5.35
C GLY A 189 -10.41 11.48 5.61
N MET A 190 -9.35 11.79 6.38
CA MET A 190 -8.90 13.17 6.62
C MET A 190 -8.54 13.87 5.31
N ALA A 191 -7.76 13.24 4.45
CA ALA A 191 -7.38 13.80 3.16
C ALA A 191 -8.60 14.10 2.27
N ALA A 192 -9.55 13.17 2.19
CA ALA A 192 -10.80 13.35 1.44
C ALA A 192 -11.67 14.47 2.04
N ALA A 193 -11.85 14.49 3.36
CA ALA A 193 -12.64 15.52 4.04
C ALA A 193 -12.05 16.92 3.85
N GLN A 194 -10.72 17.06 3.93
CA GLN A 194 -10.03 18.34 3.70
C GLN A 194 -10.15 18.79 2.24
N ALA A 195 -9.90 17.88 1.29
CA ALA A 195 -10.00 18.20 -0.15
C ALA A 195 -11.39 18.68 -0.57
N LEU A 196 -12.44 18.19 0.10
CA LEU A 196 -13.83 18.55 -0.15
C LEU A 196 -14.33 19.73 0.69
N GLY A 197 -13.52 20.26 1.61
CA GLY A 197 -13.95 21.31 2.53
C GLY A 197 -14.95 20.84 3.61
N MET A 198 -15.07 19.53 3.84
CA MET A 198 -16.04 18.90 4.75
C MET A 198 -15.47 18.58 6.13
N ALA A 199 -14.22 18.93 6.41
CA ALA A 199 -13.52 18.53 7.63
C ALA A 199 -14.23 19.02 8.91
N ASN A 200 -14.96 20.14 8.86
CA ASN A 200 -15.70 20.68 9.99
C ASN A 200 -17.07 20.04 10.20
N ASP A 201 -17.59 19.29 9.24
CA ASP A 201 -18.91 18.67 9.26
C ASP A 201 -18.87 17.19 9.66
N LEU A 202 -17.68 16.63 9.70
CA LEU A 202 -17.41 15.23 9.99
C LEU A 202 -16.72 15.07 11.35
N LEU A 203 -17.00 13.94 12.00
CA LEU A 203 -16.35 13.48 13.22
C LEU A 203 -15.93 12.03 13.03
N ALA A 204 -14.70 11.71 13.39
CA ALA A 204 -14.21 10.33 13.45
C ALA A 204 -14.12 9.88 14.90
N PHE A 205 -14.58 8.67 15.21
CA PHE A 205 -14.30 8.05 16.50
C PHE A 205 -12.83 7.62 16.52
N GLU A 206 -12.15 7.83 17.65
CA GLU A 206 -10.72 7.55 17.80
C GLU A 206 -10.40 6.05 17.83
N GLN A 207 -11.34 5.23 18.31
CA GLN A 207 -11.22 3.77 18.36
C GLN A 207 -11.29 3.18 16.95
N PRO A 208 -10.23 2.56 16.44
CA PRO A 208 -10.30 1.88 15.14
C PRO A 208 -11.24 0.69 15.16
N ILE A 209 -12.01 0.51 14.10
CA ILE A 209 -12.84 -0.67 13.89
C ILE A 209 -12.05 -1.81 13.21
N ASP A 210 -11.02 -1.45 12.46
CA ASP A 210 -10.11 -2.38 11.77
C ASP A 210 -8.74 -1.72 11.60
N ARG A 211 -7.68 -2.51 11.51
CA ARG A 211 -6.30 -2.02 11.43
C ARG A 211 -5.44 -2.85 10.46
N PRO A 212 -5.73 -2.79 9.16
CA PRO A 212 -4.91 -3.46 8.18
C PRO A 212 -3.51 -2.87 8.10
N GLY A 213 -2.50 -3.73 8.14
CA GLY A 213 -1.13 -3.35 7.81
C GLY A 213 -0.97 -3.11 6.31
N LEU A 214 -0.14 -2.14 5.95
CA LEU A 214 0.33 -1.89 4.59
C LEU A 214 1.77 -2.38 4.49
N PHE A 215 1.97 -3.48 3.81
CA PHE A 215 3.24 -4.20 3.76
C PHE A 215 4.04 -3.89 2.51
N LEU A 216 5.35 -4.04 2.60
CA LEU A 216 6.20 -4.32 1.46
C LEU A 216 6.05 -5.79 1.12
N ALA A 217 5.82 -6.12 -0.14
CA ALA A 217 5.70 -7.51 -0.58
C ALA A 217 6.59 -7.75 -1.81
N VAL A 218 7.60 -8.61 -1.65
CA VAL A 218 8.61 -8.91 -2.67
C VAL A 218 8.15 -10.09 -3.52
N SER A 219 8.27 -9.98 -4.83
CA SER A 219 7.95 -11.06 -5.76
C SER A 219 8.88 -12.27 -5.56
N HIS A 220 8.32 -13.48 -5.52
CA HIS A 220 9.12 -14.72 -5.56
C HIS A 220 9.94 -14.81 -6.86
N ASN A 221 9.49 -14.17 -7.94
CA ASN A 221 10.16 -14.15 -9.24
C ASN A 221 11.14 -12.98 -9.43
N SER A 222 11.30 -12.12 -8.41
CA SER A 222 12.30 -11.03 -8.45
C SER A 222 13.70 -11.56 -8.26
N ALA A 223 14.63 -11.11 -9.10
CA ALA A 223 16.06 -11.36 -8.91
C ALA A 223 16.63 -10.73 -7.64
N CYS A 224 15.93 -9.73 -7.07
CA CYS A 224 16.27 -9.08 -5.81
C CYS A 224 15.70 -9.79 -4.58
N ASN A 225 14.91 -10.85 -4.73
CA ASN A 225 14.31 -11.55 -3.61
C ASN A 225 15.33 -12.49 -2.93
N ASP A 226 16.11 -11.95 -2.03
CA ASP A 226 17.07 -12.71 -1.22
C ASP A 226 16.85 -12.52 0.29
N PRO A 227 17.32 -13.47 1.13
CA PRO A 227 17.13 -13.41 2.59
C PRO A 227 17.79 -12.18 3.24
N TRP A 228 18.91 -11.70 2.70
CA TRP A 228 19.57 -10.52 3.24
C TRP A 228 18.72 -9.27 3.04
N LEU A 229 18.20 -9.04 1.83
CA LEU A 229 17.33 -7.90 1.55
C LEU A 229 16.08 -7.91 2.44
N ARG A 230 15.38 -9.05 2.51
CA ARG A 230 14.19 -9.17 3.36
C ARG A 230 14.50 -8.88 4.83
N GLY A 231 15.61 -9.42 5.34
CA GLY A 231 16.05 -9.17 6.72
C GLY A 231 16.41 -7.71 6.98
N GLN A 232 17.09 -7.03 6.04
CA GLN A 232 17.43 -5.61 6.19
C GLN A 232 16.19 -4.72 6.12
N LEU A 233 15.26 -4.98 5.20
CA LEU A 233 13.99 -4.28 5.13
C LEU A 233 13.19 -4.45 6.42
N ALA A 234 13.04 -5.68 6.93
CA ALA A 234 12.34 -5.97 8.17
C ALA A 234 12.96 -5.22 9.36
N LYS A 235 14.30 -5.23 9.48
CA LYS A 235 15.01 -4.47 10.51
C LYS A 235 14.70 -2.97 10.43
N LYS A 236 14.83 -2.38 9.24
CA LYS A 236 14.56 -0.95 9.04
C LYS A 236 13.12 -0.58 9.35
N MET A 237 12.15 -1.40 8.93
CA MET A 237 10.74 -1.17 9.23
C MET A 237 10.42 -1.28 10.73
N THR A 238 11.15 -2.13 11.48
CA THR A 238 11.05 -2.19 12.95
C THR A 238 11.58 -0.92 13.63
N GLU A 239 12.56 -0.25 13.03
CA GLU A 239 13.15 1.00 13.53
C GLU A 239 12.27 2.24 13.24
N LEU A 240 11.44 2.22 12.18
CA LEU A 240 10.67 3.37 11.70
C LEU A 240 9.74 4.00 12.75
N PRO A 241 8.93 3.25 13.54
CA PRO A 241 7.99 3.86 14.49
C PRO A 241 8.67 4.75 15.52
N ALA A 242 9.86 4.36 15.98
CA ALA A 242 10.63 5.13 16.98
C ALA A 242 11.29 6.38 16.39
N SER A 243 11.40 6.49 15.06
CA SER A 243 12.09 7.60 14.39
C SER A 243 11.24 8.87 14.20
N GLY A 244 9.91 8.77 14.33
CA GLY A 244 8.96 9.83 13.99
C GLY A 244 8.80 10.06 12.47
N LEU A 245 9.51 9.33 11.62
CA LEU A 245 9.46 9.49 10.16
C LEU A 245 8.10 9.13 9.58
N THR A 246 7.44 8.14 10.16
CA THR A 246 6.13 7.65 9.73
C THR A 246 5.08 8.77 9.79
N GLU A 247 4.92 9.40 10.95
CA GLU A 247 3.96 10.50 11.13
C GLU A 247 4.32 11.70 10.25
N ALA A 248 5.61 12.07 10.20
CA ALA A 248 6.07 13.16 9.35
C ALA A 248 5.81 12.91 7.86
N ALA A 249 5.96 11.67 7.37
CA ALA A 249 5.66 11.30 6.00
C ALA A 249 4.15 11.38 5.71
N LEU A 250 3.31 10.88 6.62
CA LEU A 250 1.85 10.96 6.49
C LEU A 250 1.36 12.40 6.43
N GLN A 251 1.77 13.26 7.36
CA GLN A 251 1.37 14.67 7.40
C GLN A 251 1.81 15.42 6.13
N ARG A 252 3.06 15.26 5.70
CA ARG A 252 3.56 15.87 4.45
C ARG A 252 2.70 15.47 3.25
N ASN A 253 2.31 14.21 3.16
CA ASN A 253 1.58 13.68 2.02
C ASN A 253 0.09 13.99 2.07
N ILE A 254 -0.51 14.21 3.25
CA ILE A 254 -1.86 14.80 3.38
C ILE A 254 -1.87 16.23 2.79
N GLU A 255 -0.92 17.06 3.20
CA GLU A 255 -0.84 18.43 2.69
C GLU A 255 -0.51 18.47 1.19
N ARG A 256 0.35 17.57 0.70
CA ARG A 256 0.64 17.42 -0.73
C ARG A 256 -0.62 17.06 -1.53
N TRP A 257 -1.38 16.08 -1.05
CA TRP A 257 -2.64 15.69 -1.68
C TRP A 257 -3.64 16.83 -1.71
N LYS A 258 -3.84 17.51 -0.58
CA LYS A 258 -4.71 18.70 -0.48
C LYS A 258 -4.34 19.78 -1.47
N ALA A 259 -3.06 20.13 -1.56
CA ALA A 259 -2.56 21.13 -2.51
C ALA A 259 -2.83 20.73 -3.97
N GLN A 260 -2.69 19.45 -4.31
CA GLN A 260 -2.99 18.92 -5.65
C GLN A 260 -4.48 19.02 -6.01
N GLN A 261 -5.39 18.82 -5.03
CA GLN A 261 -6.83 18.93 -5.26
C GLN A 261 -7.28 20.40 -5.47
N GLN A 262 -6.51 21.37 -4.99
CA GLN A 262 -6.79 22.80 -5.15
C GLN A 262 -6.25 23.37 -6.47
N GLN A 263 -5.38 22.65 -7.16
CA GLN A 263 -4.87 23.07 -8.47
C GLN A 263 -5.95 22.83 -9.55
N PRO A 264 -6.17 23.78 -10.47
CA PRO A 264 -7.05 23.54 -11.62
C PRO A 264 -6.55 22.31 -12.38
N GLN A 265 -7.38 21.30 -12.53
CA GLN A 265 -7.01 20.16 -13.37
C GLN A 265 -6.78 20.64 -14.79
N PRO A 266 -5.66 20.25 -15.44
CA PRO A 266 -5.46 20.56 -16.85
C PRO A 266 -6.67 20.01 -17.61
N SER A 267 -7.39 20.89 -18.31
CA SER A 267 -8.53 20.50 -19.13
C SER A 267 -8.07 19.39 -20.09
N VAL A 268 -8.65 18.20 -19.94
CA VAL A 268 -8.47 17.11 -20.91
C VAL A 268 -8.97 17.67 -22.23
N SER A 269 -8.06 18.07 -23.11
CA SER A 269 -8.41 18.50 -24.46
C SER A 269 -9.14 17.34 -25.12
N ALA A 270 -10.40 17.59 -25.51
CA ALA A 270 -11.19 16.62 -26.24
C ALA A 270 -10.41 16.14 -27.47
N PRO A 271 -10.46 14.84 -27.82
CA PRO A 271 -9.80 14.38 -29.02
C PRO A 271 -10.35 15.15 -30.22
N LYS A 272 -9.49 15.76 -30.99
CA LYS A 272 -9.86 16.35 -32.29
C LYS A 272 -10.41 15.23 -33.14
N GLN A 273 -11.68 15.36 -33.54
CA GLN A 273 -12.35 14.54 -34.53
C GLN A 273 -11.68 14.67 -35.87
#